data_52c706cde4b633a82bdd3491e58a848c
#
_entry.id   52c706cde4b633a82bdd3491e58a848c
#
_cell.length_a   1.000
_cell.length_b   1.000
_cell.length_c   1.000
_cell.angle_alpha   90.00
_cell.angle_beta   90.00
_cell.angle_gamma   90.00
#
_symmetry.space_group_name_H-M   'P 1'
#
loop_
_entity.id
_entity.type
_entity.pdbx_description
1 polymer ?
#
loop_
_entity_poly.entity_id
_entity_poly.type
_entity_poly.pdbx_seq_one_letter_code
_entity_poly.pdbx_strand_id
1 'polypeptide(L)'
;MRWFCLLLICGLGLLHAAELTGDFITHVGSSGLQSIVEFFVQDGKYYAYGYANVDGSGPKKDINNPDPKLRERVDKGTVFVYGLQKSGDSYKNGFVYDYDDGKVYYLKAHFVDDNTLELRASLDKLGMMGLTITWKRLTKAQEEKYRPEKPDFAVVQESMKLLEETK
;
A
#
# COMPACT_ATOMS: atom_id res chain seq x y z
N MET A 1 -4.81 53.17 -35.36
CA MET A 1 -4.81 52.79 -33.96
C MET A 1 -5.18 51.29 -33.88
N ARG A 2 -4.15 50.41 -33.76
CA ARG A 2 -4.36 48.95 -33.79
C ARG A 2 -4.24 48.47 -32.31
N TRP A 3 -5.36 48.00 -31.76
CA TRP A 3 -5.40 47.43 -30.40
C TRP A 3 -4.92 45.96 -30.49
N PHE A 4 -3.79 45.70 -29.86
CA PHE A 4 -3.31 44.34 -29.57
C PHE A 4 -4.01 43.85 -28.30
N CYS A 5 -4.98 42.92 -28.45
CA CYS A 5 -5.49 42.15 -27.34
C CYS A 5 -4.46 41.07 -26.97
N LEU A 6 -3.74 41.26 -25.87
CA LEU A 6 -2.92 40.22 -25.24
C LEU A 6 -3.86 39.21 -24.58
N LEU A 7 -4.04 38.04 -25.21
CA LEU A 7 -4.68 36.88 -24.59
C LEU A 7 -3.70 36.26 -23.58
N LEU A 8 -3.95 36.54 -22.29
CA LEU A 8 -3.27 35.87 -21.17
C LEU A 8 -3.83 34.45 -21.06
N ILE A 9 -3.14 33.46 -21.64
CA ILE A 9 -3.45 32.05 -21.45
C ILE A 9 -2.94 31.67 -20.05
N CYS A 10 -3.81 31.75 -19.04
CA CYS A 10 -3.57 31.11 -17.74
C CYS A 10 -3.58 29.59 -17.96
N GLY A 11 -2.39 29.01 -18.08
CA GLY A 11 -2.20 27.57 -18.01
C GLY A 11 -2.61 27.09 -16.61
N LEU A 12 -3.82 26.54 -16.45
CA LEU A 12 -4.17 25.75 -15.30
C LEU A 12 -3.31 24.48 -15.34
N GLY A 13 -2.19 24.50 -14.62
CA GLY A 13 -1.47 23.29 -14.26
C GLY A 13 -2.43 22.38 -13.49
N LEU A 14 -2.83 21.26 -14.10
CA LEU A 14 -3.51 20.19 -13.39
C LEU A 14 -2.57 19.70 -12.30
N LEU A 15 -2.79 20.12 -11.06
CA LEU A 15 -2.19 19.49 -9.88
C LEU A 15 -2.68 18.04 -9.88
N HIS A 16 -1.88 17.13 -10.40
CA HIS A 16 -2.10 15.70 -10.24
C HIS A 16 -1.83 15.37 -8.77
N ALA A 17 -2.89 15.13 -8.01
CA ALA A 17 -2.75 14.55 -6.69
C ALA A 17 -2.09 13.17 -6.82
N ALA A 18 -1.12 12.88 -5.94
CA ALA A 18 -0.42 11.60 -5.93
C ALA A 18 -1.44 10.45 -5.86
N GLU A 19 -1.30 9.47 -6.75
CA GLU A 19 -2.16 8.28 -6.79
C GLU A 19 -1.57 7.17 -5.91
N LEU A 20 -2.42 6.43 -5.20
CA LEU A 20 -2.01 5.32 -4.33
C LEU A 20 -1.70 4.06 -5.16
N THR A 21 -0.69 4.15 -6.01
CA THR A 21 -0.18 3.04 -6.82
C THR A 21 1.33 3.08 -6.86
N GLY A 22 1.97 1.95 -7.22
CA GLY A 22 3.42 1.82 -7.31
C GLY A 22 4.08 1.39 -6.01
N ASP A 23 5.38 1.53 -5.95
CA ASP A 23 6.25 0.90 -4.96
C ASP A 23 6.56 1.84 -3.79
N PHE A 24 6.51 1.28 -2.58
CA PHE A 24 6.80 1.96 -1.33
C PHE A 24 7.73 1.13 -0.45
N ILE A 25 8.52 1.84 0.37
CA ILE A 25 9.24 1.26 1.50
C ILE A 25 8.44 1.49 2.77
N THR A 26 8.22 0.43 3.56
CA THR A 26 7.46 0.52 4.81
C THR A 26 8.27 1.23 5.91
N HIS A 27 7.63 1.57 7.02
CA HIS A 27 8.33 1.87 8.27
C HIS A 27 9.05 0.60 8.78
N VAL A 28 9.96 0.76 9.71
CA VAL A 28 10.56 -0.39 10.42
C VAL A 28 9.48 -1.00 11.32
N GLY A 29 9.10 -2.25 11.04
CA GLY A 29 8.12 -2.98 11.83
C GLY A 29 8.64 -3.39 13.21
N SER A 30 7.77 -4.01 14.04
CA SER A 30 8.12 -4.54 15.36
C SER A 30 9.20 -5.62 15.29
N SER A 31 9.25 -6.36 14.18
CA SER A 31 10.30 -7.35 13.87
C SER A 31 11.66 -6.74 13.50
N GLY A 32 11.78 -5.40 13.41
CA GLY A 32 12.98 -4.71 12.95
C GLY A 32 13.16 -4.69 11.44
N LEU A 33 12.22 -5.23 10.67
CA LEU A 33 12.28 -5.30 9.22
C LEU A 33 11.60 -4.11 8.56
N GLN A 34 12.14 -3.73 7.40
CA GLN A 34 11.48 -2.89 6.41
C GLN A 34 11.22 -3.70 5.15
N SER A 35 10.02 -3.59 4.61
CA SER A 35 9.62 -4.30 3.40
C SER A 35 9.38 -3.34 2.25
N ILE A 36 9.54 -3.86 1.04
CA ILE A 36 9.15 -3.19 -0.19
C ILE A 36 7.78 -3.75 -0.59
N VAL A 37 6.84 -2.86 -0.80
CA VAL A 37 5.45 -3.19 -1.10
C VAL A 37 5.00 -2.48 -2.37
N GLU A 38 4.08 -3.07 -3.11
CA GLU A 38 3.43 -2.44 -4.25
C GLU A 38 1.95 -2.23 -3.98
N PHE A 39 1.47 -0.99 -4.19
CA PHE A 39 0.06 -0.69 -4.28
C PHE A 39 -0.44 -0.79 -5.72
N PHE A 40 -1.58 -1.41 -5.90
CA PHE A 40 -2.30 -1.49 -7.17
C PHE A 40 -3.80 -1.26 -6.98
N VAL A 41 -4.49 -0.99 -8.08
CA VAL A 41 -5.93 -0.77 -8.09
C VAL A 41 -6.62 -1.88 -8.89
N GLN A 42 -7.71 -2.42 -8.34
CA GLN A 42 -8.58 -3.36 -9.01
C GLN A 42 -10.03 -3.06 -8.61
N ASP A 43 -10.93 -2.96 -9.60
CA ASP A 43 -12.35 -2.67 -9.42
C ASP A 43 -12.62 -1.43 -8.52
N GLY A 44 -11.80 -0.37 -8.71
CA GLY A 44 -11.91 0.90 -7.99
C GLY A 44 -11.47 0.84 -6.52
N LYS A 45 -10.86 -0.26 -6.08
CA LYS A 45 -10.30 -0.43 -4.74
C LYS A 45 -8.79 -0.62 -4.82
N TYR A 46 -8.10 -0.20 -3.76
CA TYR A 46 -6.65 -0.27 -3.66
C TYR A 46 -6.25 -1.41 -2.74
N TYR A 47 -5.20 -2.09 -3.15
CA TYR A 47 -4.61 -3.26 -2.52
C TYR A 47 -3.11 -3.10 -2.47
N ALA A 48 -2.43 -3.80 -1.53
CA ALA A 48 -0.98 -3.88 -1.54
C ALA A 48 -0.49 -5.28 -1.14
N TYR A 49 0.66 -5.65 -1.70
CA TYR A 49 1.40 -6.85 -1.36
C TYR A 49 2.87 -6.54 -1.13
N GLY A 50 3.52 -7.32 -0.27
CA GLY A 50 4.97 -7.24 -0.06
C GLY A 50 5.73 -8.12 -1.07
N TYR A 51 6.93 -7.70 -1.48
CA TYR A 51 7.70 -8.50 -2.43
C TYR A 51 9.20 -8.58 -2.15
N ALA A 52 9.75 -7.74 -1.30
CA ALA A 52 11.15 -7.81 -0.89
C ALA A 52 11.34 -7.24 0.52
N ASN A 53 12.41 -7.64 1.18
CA ASN A 53 12.88 -7.03 2.42
C ASN A 53 14.15 -6.22 2.14
N VAL A 54 14.28 -5.07 2.80
CA VAL A 54 15.41 -4.12 2.58
C VAL A 54 16.76 -4.74 2.95
N ASP A 55 16.77 -5.60 3.98
CA ASP A 55 17.95 -6.33 4.45
C ASP A 55 18.33 -7.55 3.58
N GLY A 56 17.53 -7.84 2.54
CA GLY A 56 17.75 -8.98 1.64
C GLY A 56 17.31 -10.33 2.23
N SER A 57 16.63 -10.34 3.38
CA SER A 57 16.06 -11.58 3.93
C SER A 57 14.95 -12.10 3.02
N GLY A 58 14.82 -13.43 2.96
CA GLY A 58 13.79 -14.10 2.18
C GLY A 58 12.39 -13.93 2.77
N PRO A 59 11.37 -14.44 2.04
CA PRO A 59 9.99 -14.39 2.49
C PRO A 59 9.78 -15.17 3.79
N LYS A 60 8.84 -14.72 4.61
CA LYS A 60 8.49 -15.34 5.89
C LYS A 60 7.13 -16.03 5.81
N LYS A 61 6.98 -17.10 6.57
CA LYS A 61 5.69 -17.77 6.76
C LYS A 61 4.80 -16.98 7.70
N ASP A 62 3.49 -17.08 7.47
CA ASP A 62 2.43 -16.43 8.26
C ASP A 62 2.07 -17.26 9.51
N ILE A 63 3.06 -17.51 10.35
CA ILE A 63 2.95 -18.43 11.50
C ILE A 63 1.92 -18.00 12.54
N ASN A 64 1.60 -16.72 12.61
CA ASN A 64 0.62 -16.15 13.56
C ASN A 64 -0.80 -16.12 12.98
N ASN A 65 -1.03 -16.64 11.75
CA ASN A 65 -2.35 -16.64 11.16
C ASN A 65 -3.36 -17.41 12.04
N PRO A 66 -4.53 -16.82 12.34
CA PRO A 66 -5.57 -17.50 13.12
C PRO A 66 -6.08 -18.78 12.43
N ASP A 67 -6.09 -18.83 11.07
CA ASP A 67 -6.37 -20.05 10.34
C ASP A 67 -5.09 -20.89 10.18
N PRO A 68 -5.02 -22.10 10.82
CA PRO A 68 -3.84 -22.96 10.68
C PRO A 68 -3.49 -23.35 9.26
N LYS A 69 -4.46 -23.38 8.34
CA LYS A 69 -4.25 -23.72 6.93
C LYS A 69 -3.43 -22.67 6.19
N LEU A 70 -3.44 -21.43 6.65
CA LEU A 70 -2.74 -20.31 6.04
C LEU A 70 -1.36 -20.05 6.65
N ARG A 71 -0.96 -20.76 7.71
CA ARG A 71 0.34 -20.55 8.40
C ARG A 71 1.56 -20.92 7.55
N GLU A 72 1.38 -21.77 6.55
CA GLU A 72 2.45 -22.16 5.63
C GLU A 72 2.60 -21.20 4.43
N ARG A 73 1.64 -20.31 4.20
CA ARG A 73 1.75 -19.30 3.14
C ARG A 73 2.88 -18.33 3.47
N VAL A 74 3.52 -17.79 2.44
CA VAL A 74 4.56 -16.77 2.59
C VAL A 74 3.97 -15.38 2.38
N ASP A 75 4.59 -14.39 3.00
CA ASP A 75 4.22 -12.98 2.90
C ASP A 75 4.47 -12.40 1.49
N LYS A 76 5.50 -12.88 0.79
CA LYS A 76 5.84 -12.43 -0.57
C LYS A 76 4.73 -12.74 -1.57
N GLY A 77 4.19 -11.70 -2.20
CA GLY A 77 3.09 -11.81 -3.15
C GLY A 77 1.70 -12.00 -2.52
N THR A 78 1.63 -12.07 -1.19
CA THR A 78 0.35 -12.15 -0.48
C THR A 78 -0.19 -10.74 -0.24
N VAL A 79 -1.43 -10.48 -0.67
CA VAL A 79 -2.12 -9.21 -0.41
C VAL A 79 -2.44 -9.11 1.07
N PHE A 80 -1.96 -8.04 1.70
CA PHE A 80 -2.17 -7.76 3.12
C PHE A 80 -2.87 -6.42 3.39
N VAL A 81 -2.81 -5.47 2.45
CA VAL A 81 -3.66 -4.27 2.45
C VAL A 81 -4.76 -4.47 1.41
N TYR A 82 -6.01 -4.24 1.80
CA TYR A 82 -7.12 -4.48 0.89
C TYR A 82 -8.33 -3.57 1.14
N GLY A 83 -9.06 -3.30 0.06
CA GLY A 83 -10.36 -2.67 0.08
C GLY A 83 -10.36 -1.15 0.28
N LEU A 84 -9.21 -0.47 0.33
CA LEU A 84 -9.15 0.99 0.40
C LEU A 84 -9.87 1.62 -0.79
N GLN A 85 -10.61 2.69 -0.54
CA GLN A 85 -11.37 3.44 -1.54
C GLN A 85 -10.97 4.90 -1.49
N LYS A 86 -10.77 5.53 -2.64
CA LYS A 86 -10.47 6.95 -2.74
C LYS A 86 -11.67 7.79 -2.27
N SER A 87 -11.40 8.77 -1.43
CA SER A 87 -12.40 9.69 -0.85
C SER A 87 -11.80 11.08 -0.73
N GLY A 88 -11.95 11.92 -1.77
CA GLY A 88 -11.22 13.18 -1.88
C GLY A 88 -9.71 12.96 -1.94
N ASP A 89 -8.97 13.61 -1.06
CA ASP A 89 -7.50 13.51 -0.97
C ASP A 89 -7.04 12.36 -0.06
N SER A 90 -7.94 11.48 0.36
CA SER A 90 -7.63 10.37 1.25
C SER A 90 -8.19 9.04 0.74
N TYR A 91 -7.75 7.94 1.36
CA TYR A 91 -8.19 6.58 1.10
C TYR A 91 -8.78 6.02 2.40
N LYS A 92 -9.98 5.43 2.34
CA LYS A 92 -10.76 5.01 3.52
C LYS A 92 -11.35 3.62 3.30
N ASN A 93 -11.96 3.08 4.35
CA ASN A 93 -12.68 1.80 4.34
C ASN A 93 -11.80 0.59 4.01
N GLY A 94 -10.48 0.72 4.15
CA GLY A 94 -9.56 -0.38 3.93
C GLY A 94 -9.28 -1.16 5.20
N PHE A 95 -8.52 -2.23 4.98
CA PHE A 95 -8.01 -3.12 6.02
C PHE A 95 -6.54 -3.41 5.77
N VAL A 96 -5.83 -3.72 6.84
CA VAL A 96 -4.46 -4.24 6.80
C VAL A 96 -4.36 -5.45 7.71
N TYR A 97 -3.76 -6.52 7.20
CA TYR A 97 -3.41 -7.69 7.97
C TYR A 97 -1.97 -7.53 8.50
N ASP A 98 -1.81 -7.70 9.79
CA ASP A 98 -0.50 -7.66 10.46
C ASP A 98 -0.01 -9.10 10.69
N TYR A 99 1.12 -9.44 10.05
CA TYR A 99 1.76 -10.76 10.17
C TYR A 99 2.38 -11.00 11.55
N ASP A 100 2.73 -9.93 12.28
CA ASP A 100 3.41 -10.04 13.57
C ASP A 100 2.44 -10.52 14.68
N ASP A 101 1.16 -10.18 14.57
CA ASP A 101 0.15 -10.59 15.57
C ASP A 101 -1.05 -11.37 15.00
N GLY A 102 -1.09 -11.56 13.66
CA GLY A 102 -2.13 -12.33 12.99
C GLY A 102 -3.50 -11.66 12.96
N LYS A 103 -3.56 -10.33 13.11
CA LYS A 103 -4.82 -9.56 13.18
C LYS A 103 -5.05 -8.67 11.99
N VAL A 104 -6.33 -8.34 11.79
CA VAL A 104 -6.79 -7.37 10.80
C VAL A 104 -7.18 -6.08 11.50
N TYR A 105 -6.70 -4.96 10.96
CA TYR A 105 -6.99 -3.61 11.42
C TYR A 105 -7.72 -2.82 10.35
N TYR A 106 -8.57 -1.87 10.75
CA TYR A 106 -9.09 -0.86 9.85
C TYR A 106 -7.98 0.04 9.36
N LEU A 107 -8.02 0.42 8.09
CA LEU A 107 -6.97 1.22 7.48
C LEU A 107 -7.54 2.46 6.78
N LYS A 108 -6.90 3.59 7.04
CA LYS A 108 -7.04 4.84 6.28
C LYS A 108 -5.66 5.28 5.83
N ALA A 109 -5.58 6.00 4.71
CA ALA A 109 -4.32 6.53 4.21
C ALA A 109 -4.52 7.89 3.56
N HIS A 110 -3.49 8.71 3.54
CA HIS A 110 -3.42 9.94 2.76
C HIS A 110 -1.96 10.29 2.46
N PHE A 111 -1.75 11.04 1.40
CA PHE A 111 -0.44 11.58 1.09
C PHE A 111 -0.19 12.86 1.89
N VAL A 112 0.95 12.92 2.59
CA VAL A 112 1.46 14.13 3.26
C VAL A 112 2.17 15.03 2.24
N ASP A 113 2.85 14.39 1.31
CA ASP A 113 3.47 14.95 0.11
C ASP A 113 3.50 13.88 -1.00
N ASP A 114 3.95 14.19 -2.21
CA ASP A 114 3.94 13.28 -3.37
C ASP A 114 4.66 11.93 -3.12
N ASN A 115 5.57 11.88 -2.16
CA ASN A 115 6.41 10.73 -1.86
C ASN A 115 6.18 10.11 -0.47
N THR A 116 5.35 10.74 0.36
CA THR A 116 5.13 10.33 1.75
C THR A 116 3.68 9.95 1.95
N LEU A 117 3.43 8.67 2.19
CA LEU A 117 2.12 8.11 2.53
C LEU A 117 2.03 7.94 4.04
N GLU A 118 1.03 8.57 4.67
CA GLU A 118 0.65 8.32 6.05
C GLU A 118 -0.50 7.32 6.07
N LEU A 119 -0.37 6.28 6.92
CA LEU A 119 -1.36 5.24 7.11
C LEU A 119 -1.79 5.21 8.59
N ARG A 120 -3.09 5.13 8.83
CA ARG A 120 -3.69 4.96 10.15
C ARG A 120 -4.31 3.57 10.26
N ALA A 121 -3.61 2.67 10.93
CA ALA A 121 -4.12 1.34 11.30
C ALA A 121 -4.80 1.42 12.67
N SER A 122 -6.01 0.88 12.83
CA SER A 122 -6.79 1.03 14.06
C SER A 122 -7.70 -0.17 14.34
N LEU A 123 -8.00 -0.38 15.61
CA LEU A 123 -8.96 -1.39 16.08
C LEU A 123 -10.40 -1.01 15.76
N ASP A 124 -10.68 0.27 15.62
CA ASP A 124 -12.02 0.82 15.36
C ASP A 124 -12.09 1.53 14.01
N LYS A 125 -13.28 1.50 13.39
CA LYS A 125 -13.53 2.12 12.08
C LYS A 125 -13.32 3.64 12.06
N LEU A 126 -13.47 4.31 13.19
CA LEU A 126 -13.27 5.76 13.30
C LEU A 126 -11.79 6.12 13.32
N GLY A 127 -10.91 5.16 13.67
CA GLY A 127 -9.46 5.37 13.75
C GLY A 127 -9.01 5.96 15.09
N MET A 128 -9.82 5.86 16.15
CA MET A 128 -9.49 6.44 17.45
C MET A 128 -8.41 5.64 18.17
N MET A 129 -8.54 4.30 18.18
CA MET A 129 -7.57 3.41 18.81
C MET A 129 -6.66 2.77 17.77
N GLY A 130 -5.53 3.41 17.47
CA GLY A 130 -4.64 2.92 16.42
C GLY A 130 -3.28 3.58 16.40
N LEU A 131 -2.46 3.14 15.45
CA LEU A 131 -1.12 3.61 15.20
C LEU A 131 -1.07 4.34 13.85
N THR A 132 -0.39 5.47 13.81
CA THR A 132 -0.06 6.16 12.57
C THR A 132 1.36 5.82 12.18
N ILE A 133 1.54 5.37 10.95
CA ILE A 133 2.82 4.98 10.36
C ILE A 133 3.02 5.69 9.04
N THR A 134 4.28 5.81 8.61
CA THR A 134 4.65 6.51 7.39
C THR A 134 5.44 5.60 6.47
N TRP A 135 5.03 5.53 5.20
CA TRP A 135 5.74 4.85 4.14
C TRP A 135 6.25 5.85 3.11
N LYS A 136 7.36 5.53 2.46
CA LYS A 136 7.97 6.38 1.45
C LYS A 136 7.89 5.72 0.08
N ARG A 137 7.50 6.50 -0.94
CA ARG A 137 7.56 6.04 -2.34
C ARG A 137 9.01 5.74 -2.72
N LEU A 138 9.24 4.67 -3.45
CA LEU A 138 10.57 4.35 -3.95
C LEU A 138 11.04 5.39 -4.97
N THR A 139 12.32 5.66 -4.96
CA THR A 139 12.99 6.35 -6.07
C THR A 139 13.15 5.41 -7.27
N LYS A 140 13.33 5.95 -8.47
CA LYS A 140 13.55 5.12 -9.68
C LYS A 140 14.70 4.12 -9.52
N ALA A 141 15.80 4.53 -8.88
CA ALA A 141 16.93 3.63 -8.64
C ALA A 141 16.57 2.47 -7.68
N GLN A 142 15.73 2.73 -6.67
CA GLN A 142 15.23 1.68 -5.79
C GLN A 142 14.24 0.76 -6.51
N GLU A 143 13.34 1.30 -7.31
CA GLU A 143 12.42 0.49 -8.14
C GLU A 143 13.20 -0.45 -9.06
N GLU A 144 14.24 0.03 -9.74
CA GLU A 144 15.11 -0.80 -10.58
C GLU A 144 15.82 -1.90 -9.79
N LYS A 145 16.31 -1.57 -8.59
CA LYS A 145 16.98 -2.52 -7.69
C LYS A 145 16.06 -3.66 -7.28
N TYR A 146 14.81 -3.35 -6.90
CA TYR A 146 13.88 -4.34 -6.34
C TYR A 146 12.96 -4.99 -7.38
N ARG A 147 12.89 -4.47 -8.60
CA ARG A 147 12.05 -5.03 -9.68
C ARG A 147 12.23 -6.53 -9.92
N PRO A 148 13.46 -7.11 -9.88
CA PRO A 148 13.65 -8.54 -10.07
C PRO A 148 13.01 -9.41 -8.97
N GLU A 149 12.69 -8.81 -7.81
CA GLU A 149 12.07 -9.50 -6.68
C GLU A 149 10.55 -9.59 -6.80
N LYS A 150 9.93 -8.85 -7.72
CA LYS A 150 8.46 -8.89 -7.88
C LYS A 150 7.99 -10.29 -8.26
N PRO A 151 6.97 -10.82 -7.58
CA PRO A 151 6.35 -12.11 -7.95
C PRO A 151 5.60 -11.97 -9.27
N ASP A 152 5.28 -13.10 -9.88
CA ASP A 152 4.26 -13.13 -10.93
C ASP A 152 2.93 -12.61 -10.35
N PHE A 153 2.28 -11.69 -11.06
CA PHE A 153 1.03 -11.09 -10.60
C PHE A 153 -0.11 -12.11 -10.44
N ALA A 154 -0.02 -13.26 -11.10
CA ALA A 154 -0.94 -14.38 -10.88
C ALA A 154 -0.92 -14.88 -9.42
N VAL A 155 0.26 -14.87 -8.76
CA VAL A 155 0.39 -15.21 -7.33
C VAL A 155 -0.36 -14.20 -6.47
N VAL A 156 -0.23 -12.91 -6.78
CA VAL A 156 -0.95 -11.84 -6.09
C VAL A 156 -2.46 -11.99 -6.24
N GLN A 157 -2.93 -12.26 -7.46
CA GLN A 157 -4.36 -12.48 -7.74
C GLN A 157 -4.92 -13.71 -7.01
N GLU A 158 -4.14 -14.79 -6.92
CA GLU A 158 -4.55 -15.97 -6.16
C GLU A 158 -4.70 -15.66 -4.67
N SER A 159 -3.78 -14.88 -4.10
CA SER A 159 -3.89 -14.46 -2.70
C SER A 159 -5.14 -13.60 -2.42
N MET A 160 -5.61 -12.83 -3.41
CA MET A 160 -6.85 -12.03 -3.27
C MET A 160 -8.10 -12.89 -3.14
N LYS A 161 -8.17 -14.04 -3.85
CA LYS A 161 -9.32 -14.95 -3.74
C LYS A 161 -9.51 -15.45 -2.32
N LEU A 162 -8.41 -15.71 -1.60
CA LEU A 162 -8.45 -16.13 -0.20
C LEU A 162 -9.04 -15.06 0.74
N LEU A 163 -8.93 -13.76 0.38
CA LEU A 163 -9.56 -12.67 1.15
C LEU A 163 -11.09 -12.63 0.97
N GLU A 164 -11.60 -13.13 -0.13
CA GLU A 164 -13.04 -13.16 -0.43
C GLU A 164 -13.73 -14.35 0.24
N GLU A 165 -13.02 -15.47 0.39
CA GLU A 165 -13.53 -16.69 1.02
C GLU A 165 -13.59 -16.60 2.57
N THR A 166 -12.89 -15.62 3.17
CA THR A 166 -12.77 -15.45 4.64
C THR A 166 -13.78 -14.41 5.20
N LYS A 167 -14.68 -13.90 4.38
CA LYS A 167 -15.79 -13.01 4.78
C LYS A 167 -17.05 -13.82 5.00
#